data_3a3437425633993eba3a0e89ae83d992
#
_entry.id   3a3437425633993eba3a0e89ae83d992
#
_cell.length_a   1.000
_cell.length_b   1.000
_cell.length_c   1.000
_cell.angle_alpha   90.00
_cell.angle_beta   90.00
_cell.angle_gamma   90.00
#
_symmetry.space_group_name_H-M   'P 1'
#
loop_
_entity.id
_entity.type
_entity.pdbx_description
1 polymer ?
#
loop_
_entity_poly.entity_id
_entity_poly.type
_entity_poly.pdbx_seq_one_letter_code
_entity_poly.pdbx_strand_id
1 'polypeptide(L)'
;MKLPYSQQEVKYRPYVVREEKLLIMANESEDVAVVMDAVGDVIKACTFDAIDIKTAPLFDVQYAFLLIRGKSIGEIEARMPVAIAVNEFKMKTTPGHTNKIQLDDNFHVTMKYPTFQHFTKLYVDENSDQNVYEVLAECIESIYTEDEVFTNTGNNHQDFRDFVENLTVPQFEKLENFFVTMPILEKIIEYACVECNRKNIISIDGITNFFA
;
A
#
# COMPACT_ATOMS: atom_id res chain seq x y z
N MET A 1 -14.37 7.48 -9.66
CA MET A 1 -13.36 6.43 -9.89
C MET A 1 -13.85 5.12 -9.33
N LYS A 2 -13.39 4.02 -9.88
CA LYS A 2 -13.66 2.69 -9.34
C LYS A 2 -12.36 2.17 -8.75
N LEU A 3 -12.37 1.84 -7.46
CA LEU A 3 -11.20 1.35 -6.76
C LEU A 3 -10.83 -0.06 -7.25
N PRO A 4 -9.54 -0.40 -7.40
CA PRO A 4 -9.14 -1.63 -8.08
C PRO A 4 -9.45 -2.91 -7.29
N TYR A 5 -9.36 -2.89 -5.95
CA TYR A 5 -9.61 -4.07 -5.12
C TYR A 5 -11.04 -4.09 -4.57
N SER A 6 -11.43 -3.07 -3.83
CA SER A 6 -12.77 -2.99 -3.23
C SER A 6 -13.90 -2.87 -4.27
N GLN A 7 -13.56 -2.55 -5.53
CA GLN A 7 -14.50 -2.31 -6.62
C GLN A 7 -15.52 -1.19 -6.32
N GLN A 8 -15.31 -0.45 -5.23
CA GLN A 8 -16.16 0.66 -4.80
C GLN A 8 -16.10 1.80 -5.82
N GLU A 9 -17.26 2.32 -6.20
CA GLU A 9 -17.34 3.53 -7.00
C GLU A 9 -17.32 4.77 -6.11
N VAL A 10 -16.28 5.58 -6.24
CA VAL A 10 -16.06 6.78 -5.44
C VAL A 10 -16.11 8.02 -6.32
N LYS A 11 -16.91 9.02 -5.90
CA LYS A 11 -16.87 10.37 -6.49
C LYS A 11 -15.64 11.08 -5.94
N TYR A 12 -14.96 11.84 -6.79
CA TYR A 12 -13.80 12.61 -6.38
C TYR A 12 -13.67 13.91 -7.16
N ARG A 13 -13.01 14.89 -6.55
CA ARG A 13 -12.64 16.17 -7.15
C ARG A 13 -11.12 16.34 -7.18
N PRO A 14 -10.59 17.23 -8.02
CA PRO A 14 -9.21 17.66 -7.88
C PRO A 14 -9.03 18.36 -6.54
N TYR A 15 -7.81 18.39 -6.03
CA TYR A 15 -7.46 19.21 -4.88
C TYR A 15 -7.37 20.68 -5.27
N VAL A 16 -7.54 21.55 -4.29
CA VAL A 16 -7.40 23.01 -4.44
C VAL A 16 -6.07 23.47 -3.83
N VAL A 17 -5.68 24.72 -4.07
CA VAL A 17 -4.39 25.28 -3.63
C VAL A 17 -4.09 25.07 -2.13
N ARG A 18 -5.11 25.05 -1.28
CA ARG A 18 -4.94 24.78 0.15
C ARG A 18 -4.42 23.36 0.41
N GLU A 19 -4.93 22.38 -0.31
CA GLU A 19 -4.53 20.99 -0.19
C GLU A 19 -3.17 20.74 -0.88
N GLU A 20 -2.92 21.42 -1.98
CA GLU A 20 -1.59 21.41 -2.63
C GLU A 20 -0.51 21.97 -1.71
N LYS A 21 -0.78 23.10 -1.05
CA LYS A 21 0.14 23.69 -0.07
C LYS A 21 0.44 22.72 1.08
N LEU A 22 -0.57 21.99 1.57
CA LEU A 22 -0.39 20.98 2.60
C LEU A 22 0.58 19.88 2.14
N LEU A 23 0.41 19.37 0.91
CA LEU A 23 1.30 18.35 0.34
C LEU A 23 2.74 18.87 0.14
N ILE A 24 2.91 20.10 -0.33
CA ILE A 24 4.23 20.72 -0.51
C ILE A 24 4.93 20.86 0.85
N MET A 25 4.27 21.40 1.85
CA MET A 25 4.84 21.56 3.19
C MET A 25 5.19 20.22 3.84
N ALA A 26 4.36 19.21 3.65
CA ALA A 26 4.62 17.87 4.14
C ALA A 26 5.86 17.27 3.45
N ASN A 27 5.98 17.40 2.14
CA ASN A 27 7.14 16.91 1.39
C ASN A 27 8.45 17.64 1.78
N GLU A 28 8.38 18.94 2.07
CA GLU A 28 9.54 19.73 2.54
C GLU A 28 9.99 19.33 3.96
N SER A 29 9.13 18.69 4.76
CA SER A 29 9.50 18.24 6.10
C SER A 29 10.46 17.06 6.11
N GLU A 30 10.56 16.32 4.99
CA GLU A 30 11.31 15.06 4.86
C GLU A 30 10.86 13.96 5.85
N ASP A 31 9.73 14.17 6.53
CA ASP A 31 9.13 13.25 7.49
C ASP A 31 8.02 12.43 6.83
N VAL A 32 8.25 11.13 6.70
CA VAL A 32 7.31 10.22 6.04
C VAL A 32 5.93 10.21 6.73
N ALA A 33 5.88 10.36 8.06
CA ALA A 33 4.62 10.42 8.80
C ALA A 33 3.79 11.63 8.40
N VAL A 34 4.44 12.79 8.36
CA VAL A 34 3.79 14.06 7.98
C VAL A 34 3.28 13.98 6.53
N VAL A 35 4.06 13.37 5.64
CA VAL A 35 3.65 13.15 4.24
C VAL A 35 2.43 12.23 4.18
N MET A 36 2.43 11.12 4.93
CA MET A 36 1.32 10.17 4.92
C MET A 36 0.04 10.77 5.50
N ASP A 37 0.12 11.53 6.58
CA ASP A 37 -1.02 12.23 7.16
C ASP A 37 -1.61 13.25 6.18
N ALA A 38 -0.77 14.05 5.53
CA ALA A 38 -1.20 15.01 4.51
C ALA A 38 -1.89 14.32 3.31
N VAL A 39 -1.35 13.19 2.85
CA VAL A 39 -1.98 12.38 1.79
C VAL A 39 -3.35 11.87 2.24
N GLY A 40 -3.45 11.36 3.46
CA GLY A 40 -4.70 10.90 4.04
C GLY A 40 -5.76 11.98 4.10
N ASP A 41 -5.39 13.18 4.56
CA ASP A 41 -6.29 14.33 4.66
C ASP A 41 -6.77 14.79 3.27
N VAL A 42 -5.87 14.83 2.29
CA VAL A 42 -6.22 15.20 0.91
C VAL A 42 -7.17 14.17 0.28
N ILE A 43 -6.93 12.88 0.48
CA ILE A 43 -7.82 11.82 -0.01
C ILE A 43 -9.20 11.97 0.60
N LYS A 44 -9.31 12.11 1.93
CA LYS A 44 -10.60 12.33 2.62
C LYS A 44 -11.34 13.53 2.05
N ALA A 45 -10.68 14.68 1.98
CA ALA A 45 -11.29 15.91 1.48
C ALA A 45 -11.72 15.79 0.02
N CYS A 46 -10.91 15.18 -0.83
CA CYS A 46 -11.18 15.06 -2.27
C CYS A 46 -12.18 13.95 -2.62
N THR A 47 -12.38 12.98 -1.75
CA THR A 47 -13.36 11.89 -1.92
C THR A 47 -14.63 12.07 -1.09
N PHE A 48 -14.77 13.20 -0.39
CA PHE A 48 -15.91 13.48 0.48
C PHE A 48 -16.09 12.44 1.59
N ASP A 49 -14.98 12.03 2.22
CA ASP A 49 -14.91 10.98 3.23
C ASP A 49 -15.42 9.59 2.77
N ALA A 50 -15.49 9.35 1.46
CA ALA A 50 -15.98 8.08 0.94
C ALA A 50 -14.96 6.93 1.06
N ILE A 51 -13.67 7.22 1.29
CA ILE A 51 -12.62 6.24 1.53
C ILE A 51 -12.17 6.35 2.98
N ASP A 52 -12.37 5.30 3.75
CA ASP A 52 -11.77 5.20 5.08
C ASP A 52 -10.31 4.71 4.94
N ILE A 53 -9.37 5.63 5.05
CA ILE A 53 -7.93 5.37 4.91
C ILE A 53 -7.38 4.40 5.98
N LYS A 54 -8.08 4.21 7.11
CA LYS A 54 -7.64 3.31 8.17
C LYS A 54 -7.88 1.84 7.82
N THR A 55 -8.96 1.58 7.09
CA THR A 55 -9.39 0.21 6.75
C THR A 55 -9.20 -0.14 5.28
N ALA A 56 -9.07 0.86 4.41
CA ALA A 56 -8.87 0.63 2.99
C ALA A 56 -7.50 0.01 2.69
N PRO A 57 -7.42 -0.98 1.77
CA PRO A 57 -6.17 -1.53 1.30
C PRO A 57 -5.25 -0.46 0.74
N LEU A 58 -3.95 -0.58 1.02
CA LEU A 58 -2.94 0.41 0.64
C LEU A 58 -3.01 0.78 -0.85
N PHE A 59 -3.13 -0.21 -1.74
CA PHE A 59 -3.16 0.04 -3.19
C PHE A 59 -4.44 0.73 -3.68
N ASP A 60 -5.58 0.61 -2.99
CA ASP A 60 -6.79 1.38 -3.29
C ASP A 60 -6.58 2.86 -2.92
N VAL A 61 -5.92 3.12 -1.80
CA VAL A 61 -5.55 4.47 -1.33
C VAL A 61 -4.54 5.12 -2.28
N GLN A 62 -3.51 4.39 -2.68
CA GLN A 62 -2.51 4.83 -3.66
C GLN A 62 -3.16 5.19 -5.00
N TYR A 63 -4.05 4.34 -5.50
CA TYR A 63 -4.76 4.58 -6.75
C TYR A 63 -5.66 5.80 -6.68
N ALA A 64 -6.38 5.98 -5.56
CA ALA A 64 -7.22 7.15 -5.34
C ALA A 64 -6.39 8.45 -5.35
N PHE A 65 -5.27 8.47 -4.61
CA PHE A 65 -4.36 9.61 -4.58
C PHE A 65 -3.81 9.95 -5.96
N LEU A 66 -3.36 8.94 -6.69
CA LEU A 66 -2.84 9.10 -8.04
C LEU A 66 -3.86 9.75 -8.98
N LEU A 67 -5.11 9.29 -8.96
CA LEU A 67 -6.19 9.86 -9.79
C LEU A 67 -6.56 11.29 -9.38
N ILE A 68 -6.57 11.59 -8.07
CA ILE A 68 -6.81 12.95 -7.57
C ILE A 68 -5.70 13.88 -8.04
N ARG A 69 -4.44 13.48 -7.89
CA ARG A 69 -3.27 14.26 -8.31
C ARG A 69 -3.27 14.49 -9.83
N GLY A 70 -3.47 13.44 -10.63
CA GLY A 70 -3.52 13.56 -12.08
C GLY A 70 -4.65 14.46 -12.59
N LYS A 71 -5.80 14.48 -11.89
CA LYS A 71 -6.89 15.40 -12.22
C LYS A 71 -6.61 16.85 -11.81
N SER A 72 -5.71 17.06 -10.85
CA SER A 72 -5.37 18.37 -10.30
C SER A 72 -4.29 19.07 -11.10
N ILE A 73 -3.19 18.37 -11.43
CA ILE A 73 -2.01 18.92 -12.10
C ILE A 73 -1.78 18.37 -13.51
N GLY A 74 -2.59 17.39 -13.94
CA GLY A 74 -2.56 16.82 -15.28
C GLY A 74 -1.52 15.73 -15.47
N GLU A 75 -0.28 15.94 -15.08
CA GLU A 75 0.85 15.04 -15.30
C GLU A 75 1.68 14.89 -14.02
N ILE A 76 2.33 13.76 -13.85
CA ILE A 76 3.33 13.55 -12.81
C ILE A 76 4.69 13.83 -13.43
N GLU A 77 5.36 14.88 -12.98
CA GLU A 77 6.77 15.10 -13.31
C GLU A 77 7.61 14.13 -12.48
N ALA A 78 8.13 13.10 -13.12
CA ALA A 78 9.25 12.37 -12.53
C ALA A 78 10.49 13.28 -12.63
N ARG A 79 11.48 13.14 -11.72
CA ARG A 79 12.78 13.86 -11.80
C ARG A 79 13.56 13.60 -13.11
N MET A 80 12.86 13.20 -14.13
CA MET A 80 13.35 12.87 -15.47
C MET A 80 12.50 13.57 -16.53
N PRO A 81 13.04 13.76 -17.75
CA PRO A 81 12.36 14.48 -18.82
C PRO A 81 11.21 13.67 -19.47
N VAL A 82 10.43 12.95 -18.66
CA VAL A 82 9.30 12.13 -19.10
C VAL A 82 8.09 12.46 -18.25
N ALA A 83 7.13 13.13 -18.82
CA ALA A 83 5.81 13.31 -18.20
C ALA A 83 5.04 11.98 -18.21
N ILE A 84 4.47 11.60 -17.07
CA ILE A 84 3.76 10.34 -16.90
C ILE A 84 2.27 10.62 -16.79
N ALA A 85 1.50 10.10 -17.74
CA ALA A 85 0.06 10.18 -17.66
C ALA A 85 -0.46 9.21 -16.59
N VAL A 86 -1.33 9.71 -15.71
CA VAL A 86 -1.88 8.95 -14.56
C VAL A 86 -2.63 7.68 -14.98
N ASN A 87 -3.25 7.69 -16.15
CA ASN A 87 -3.98 6.52 -16.69
C ASN A 87 -3.07 5.36 -17.15
N GLU A 88 -1.76 5.54 -17.09
CA GLU A 88 -0.79 4.52 -17.48
C GLU A 88 -0.37 3.60 -16.32
N PHE A 89 -0.72 3.94 -15.08
CA PHE A 89 -0.52 3.06 -13.94
C PHE A 89 -1.48 1.88 -13.99
N LYS A 90 -0.95 0.70 -13.75
CA LYS A 90 -1.71 -0.55 -13.76
C LYS A 90 -1.50 -1.33 -12.48
N MET A 91 -2.55 -2.01 -12.05
CA MET A 91 -2.44 -3.00 -11.00
C MET A 91 -1.73 -4.24 -11.55
N LYS A 92 -0.56 -4.53 -11.03
CA LYS A 92 0.19 -5.75 -11.31
C LYS A 92 -0.19 -6.80 -10.29
N THR A 93 -0.68 -7.91 -10.75
CA THR A 93 -1.01 -9.09 -9.93
C THR A 93 -0.04 -10.21 -10.24
N THR A 94 0.50 -10.85 -9.21
CA THR A 94 1.37 -12.02 -9.39
C THR A 94 0.50 -13.26 -9.64
N PRO A 95 0.72 -14.04 -10.71
CA PRO A 95 -0.01 -15.28 -10.95
C PRO A 95 0.15 -16.25 -9.78
N GLY A 96 -0.97 -16.84 -9.33
CA GLY A 96 -0.98 -17.76 -8.20
C GLY A 96 -1.01 -17.10 -6.81
N HIS A 97 -1.08 -15.77 -6.74
CA HIS A 97 -1.31 -15.07 -5.47
C HIS A 97 -2.63 -15.49 -4.85
N THR A 98 -2.62 -15.81 -3.57
CA THR A 98 -3.80 -16.17 -2.78
C THR A 98 -3.66 -15.64 -1.37
N ASN A 99 -4.77 -15.27 -0.77
CA ASN A 99 -4.81 -14.86 0.63
C ASN A 99 -5.02 -16.05 1.61
N LYS A 100 -5.21 -17.26 1.07
CA LYS A 100 -5.31 -18.49 1.86
C LYS A 100 -3.98 -19.21 1.79
N ILE A 101 -3.31 -19.32 2.92
CA ILE A 101 -1.96 -19.84 3.01
C ILE A 101 -1.99 -21.11 3.87
N GLN A 102 -1.57 -22.23 3.30
CA GLN A 102 -1.36 -23.44 4.05
C GLN A 102 0.03 -23.41 4.67
N LEU A 103 0.12 -23.33 5.99
CA LEU A 103 1.38 -23.34 6.72
C LEU A 103 1.96 -24.76 6.78
N ASP A 104 1.13 -25.72 7.18
CA ASP A 104 1.40 -27.15 7.23
C ASP A 104 0.12 -27.97 7.09
N ASP A 105 0.15 -29.25 7.42
CA ASP A 105 -1.03 -30.13 7.32
C ASP A 105 -2.13 -29.78 8.31
N ASN A 106 -1.80 -29.09 9.42
CA ASN A 106 -2.73 -28.78 10.52
C ASN A 106 -3.21 -27.33 10.52
N PHE A 107 -2.44 -26.40 9.91
CA PHE A 107 -2.71 -24.96 9.97
C PHE A 107 -2.89 -24.32 8.62
N HIS A 108 -3.98 -23.57 8.48
CA HIS A 108 -4.26 -22.68 7.37
C HIS A 108 -4.46 -21.27 7.91
N VAL A 109 -3.98 -20.26 7.19
CA VAL A 109 -4.13 -18.87 7.56
C VAL A 109 -4.81 -18.13 6.41
N THR A 110 -5.81 -17.31 6.73
CA THR A 110 -6.36 -16.32 5.79
C THR A 110 -5.78 -14.96 6.11
N MET A 111 -5.18 -14.32 5.09
CA MET A 111 -4.58 -13.01 5.19
C MET A 111 -5.51 -11.92 4.65
N LYS A 112 -5.45 -10.73 5.24
CA LYS A 112 -5.99 -9.49 4.68
C LYS A 112 -4.85 -8.58 4.22
N TYR A 113 -5.12 -7.75 3.23
CA TYR A 113 -4.10 -6.84 2.72
C TYR A 113 -3.77 -5.74 3.73
N PRO A 114 -2.49 -5.29 3.78
CA PRO A 114 -2.10 -4.18 4.62
C PRO A 114 -2.88 -2.92 4.23
N THR A 115 -3.29 -2.18 5.23
CA THR A 115 -3.95 -0.89 5.07
C THR A 115 -2.92 0.24 4.99
N PHE A 116 -3.36 1.43 4.63
CA PHE A 116 -2.54 2.62 4.66
C PHE A 116 -1.94 2.88 6.06
N GLN A 117 -2.67 2.59 7.13
CA GLN A 117 -2.20 2.73 8.50
C GLN A 117 -1.07 1.74 8.83
N HIS A 118 -1.13 0.50 8.35
CA HIS A 118 -0.04 -0.47 8.50
C HIS A 118 1.25 0.03 7.83
N PHE A 119 1.11 0.60 6.63
CA PHE A 119 2.26 1.19 5.93
C PHE A 119 2.88 2.34 6.75
N THR A 120 2.06 3.24 7.31
CA THR A 120 2.54 4.33 8.15
C THR A 120 3.32 3.81 9.36
N LYS A 121 2.83 2.77 10.05
CA LYS A 121 3.53 2.14 11.18
C LYS A 121 4.93 1.63 10.81
N LEU A 122 5.08 1.01 9.62
CA LEU A 122 6.35 0.46 9.18
C LEU A 122 7.42 1.51 8.88
N TYR A 123 7.03 2.71 8.47
CA TYR A 123 7.96 3.74 8.02
C TYR A 123 8.20 4.87 9.02
N VAL A 124 7.34 4.99 10.05
CA VAL A 124 7.37 6.10 11.01
C VAL A 124 8.09 5.76 12.30
N ASP A 125 8.11 4.49 12.68
CA ASP A 125 8.64 4.05 13.98
C ASP A 125 10.10 3.60 13.86
N GLU A 126 10.98 4.12 14.72
CA GLU A 126 12.42 3.78 14.76
C GLU A 126 12.67 2.28 15.05
N ASN A 127 11.65 1.54 15.53
CA ASN A 127 11.70 0.10 15.80
C ASN A 127 11.16 -0.74 14.64
N SER A 128 11.59 -0.46 13.41
CA SER A 128 11.07 -1.09 12.18
C SER A 128 10.98 -2.62 12.22
N ASP A 129 11.95 -3.31 12.84
CA ASP A 129 11.98 -4.77 12.88
C ASP A 129 10.84 -5.36 13.75
N GLN A 130 10.50 -4.74 14.88
CA GLN A 130 9.37 -5.18 15.71
C GLN A 130 8.02 -4.88 15.04
N ASN A 131 7.94 -3.78 14.32
CA ASN A 131 6.73 -3.37 13.61
C ASN A 131 6.36 -4.30 12.46
N VAL A 132 7.34 -4.96 11.81
CA VAL A 132 7.07 -5.95 10.75
C VAL A 132 6.26 -7.13 11.30
N TYR A 133 6.67 -7.70 12.44
CA TYR A 133 5.94 -8.82 13.07
C TYR A 133 4.55 -8.41 13.54
N GLU A 134 4.42 -7.19 14.07
CA GLU A 134 3.13 -6.63 14.49
C GLU A 134 2.19 -6.43 13.32
N VAL A 135 2.64 -5.79 12.25
CA VAL A 135 1.85 -5.59 11.03
C VAL A 135 1.48 -6.93 10.39
N LEU A 136 2.38 -7.91 10.40
CA LEU A 136 2.08 -9.25 9.89
C LEU A 136 0.95 -9.90 10.71
N ALA A 137 1.04 -9.85 12.05
CA ALA A 137 -0.02 -10.37 12.93
C ALA A 137 -1.35 -9.64 12.72
N GLU A 138 -1.33 -8.32 12.54
CA GLU A 138 -2.53 -7.52 12.21
C GLU A 138 -3.13 -7.90 10.86
N CYS A 139 -2.31 -8.33 9.90
CA CYS A 139 -2.76 -8.77 8.58
C CYS A 139 -3.30 -10.21 8.55
N ILE A 140 -3.17 -10.98 9.61
CA ILE A 140 -3.87 -12.27 9.73
C ILE A 140 -5.34 -12.01 10.04
N GLU A 141 -6.24 -12.47 9.18
CA GLU A 141 -7.68 -12.41 9.39
C GLU A 141 -8.18 -13.56 10.25
N SER A 142 -7.75 -14.78 9.93
CA SER A 142 -8.17 -15.98 10.64
C SER A 142 -7.12 -17.09 10.54
N ILE A 143 -7.02 -17.88 11.61
CA ILE A 143 -6.22 -19.10 11.70
C ILE A 143 -7.18 -20.27 11.79
N TYR A 144 -6.98 -21.27 10.96
CA TYR A 144 -7.79 -22.48 10.90
C TYR A 144 -6.95 -23.66 11.35
N THR A 145 -7.49 -24.45 12.27
CA THR A 145 -7.01 -25.77 12.64
C THR A 145 -7.99 -26.83 12.15
N GLU A 146 -7.74 -28.11 12.39
CA GLU A 146 -8.69 -29.17 12.05
C GLU A 146 -10.04 -29.02 12.77
N ASP A 147 -10.03 -28.50 14.02
CA ASP A 147 -11.19 -28.46 14.90
C ASP A 147 -11.76 -27.06 15.11
N GLU A 148 -10.95 -26.00 14.96
CA GLU A 148 -11.32 -24.64 15.37
C GLU A 148 -10.90 -23.56 14.37
N VAL A 149 -11.59 -22.42 14.46
CA VAL A 149 -11.26 -21.19 13.70
C VAL A 149 -11.08 -20.04 14.66
N PHE A 150 -9.89 -19.45 14.64
CA PHE A 150 -9.54 -18.26 15.42
C PHE A 150 -9.60 -17.04 14.52
N THR A 151 -10.52 -16.12 14.78
CA THR A 151 -10.67 -14.88 14.01
C THR A 151 -10.05 -13.72 14.76
N ASN A 152 -9.27 -12.90 14.04
CA ASN A 152 -8.67 -11.69 14.58
C ASN A 152 -9.74 -10.59 14.74
N THR A 153 -10.20 -10.37 15.97
CA THR A 153 -11.21 -9.37 16.30
C THR A 153 -10.62 -8.05 16.81
N GLY A 154 -9.28 -7.94 16.85
CA GLY A 154 -8.56 -6.82 17.43
C GLY A 154 -8.41 -6.89 18.97
N ASN A 155 -9.32 -7.55 19.67
CA ASN A 155 -9.22 -7.74 21.13
C ASN A 155 -8.26 -8.88 21.52
N ASN A 156 -7.95 -9.78 20.60
CA ASN A 156 -7.04 -10.92 20.75
C ASN A 156 -5.74 -10.73 19.95
N HIS A 157 -5.36 -9.50 19.75
CA HIS A 157 -4.17 -9.15 18.92
C HIS A 157 -2.89 -9.78 19.47
N GLN A 158 -2.74 -9.87 20.80
CA GLN A 158 -1.56 -10.49 21.41
C GLN A 158 -1.46 -11.98 21.07
N ASP A 159 -2.57 -12.70 21.00
CA ASP A 159 -2.58 -14.14 20.67
C ASP A 159 -2.06 -14.36 19.22
N PHE A 160 -2.42 -13.47 18.30
CA PHE A 160 -1.94 -13.52 16.91
C PHE A 160 -0.47 -13.15 16.79
N ARG A 161 0.00 -12.22 17.61
CA ARG A 161 1.41 -11.88 17.70
C ARG A 161 2.22 -13.07 18.23
N ASP A 162 1.78 -13.65 19.34
CA ASP A 162 2.42 -14.83 19.93
C ASP A 162 2.41 -16.01 18.94
N PHE A 163 1.34 -16.17 18.15
CA PHE A 163 1.30 -17.15 17.08
C PHE A 163 2.41 -16.91 16.04
N VAL A 164 2.56 -15.70 15.56
CA VAL A 164 3.59 -15.34 14.57
C VAL A 164 5.00 -15.58 15.12
N GLU A 165 5.26 -15.22 16.38
CA GLU A 165 6.56 -15.40 17.05
C GLU A 165 6.91 -16.89 17.24
N ASN A 166 5.93 -17.77 17.30
CA ASN A 166 6.12 -19.22 17.46
C ASN A 166 6.15 -20.01 16.12
N LEU A 167 6.04 -19.33 14.97
CA LEU A 167 6.18 -19.97 13.68
C LEU A 167 7.61 -20.46 13.43
N THR A 168 7.72 -21.57 12.73
CA THR A 168 9.02 -21.96 12.17
C THR A 168 9.40 -21.05 11.00
N VAL A 169 10.71 -20.93 10.71
CA VAL A 169 11.18 -20.10 9.58
C VAL A 169 10.49 -20.44 8.26
N PRO A 170 10.32 -21.71 7.85
CA PRO A 170 9.60 -22.03 6.61
C PRO A 170 8.11 -21.64 6.61
N GLN A 171 7.44 -21.63 7.77
CA GLN A 171 6.05 -21.18 7.89
C GLN A 171 5.98 -19.67 7.77
N PHE A 172 6.92 -18.95 8.42
CA PHE A 172 7.03 -17.51 8.34
C PHE A 172 7.29 -17.04 6.89
N GLU A 173 8.22 -17.66 6.17
CA GLU A 173 8.50 -17.38 4.76
C GLU A 173 7.25 -17.49 3.87
N LYS A 174 6.32 -18.42 4.19
CA LYS A 174 5.05 -18.52 3.45
C LYS A 174 4.16 -17.30 3.66
N LEU A 175 4.14 -16.74 4.89
CA LEU A 175 3.41 -15.51 5.17
C LEU A 175 4.08 -14.29 4.52
N GLU A 176 5.39 -14.18 4.56
CA GLU A 176 6.13 -13.11 3.87
C GLU A 176 5.87 -13.13 2.36
N ASN A 177 5.81 -14.31 1.75
CA ASN A 177 5.53 -14.45 0.32
C ASN A 177 4.17 -13.87 -0.08
N PHE A 178 3.19 -13.81 0.81
CA PHE A 178 1.93 -13.12 0.56
C PHE A 178 2.15 -11.63 0.24
N PHE A 179 2.99 -10.95 1.03
CA PHE A 179 3.29 -9.53 0.82
C PHE A 179 4.14 -9.28 -0.43
N VAL A 180 5.09 -10.19 -0.71
CA VAL A 180 5.92 -10.11 -1.91
C VAL A 180 5.11 -10.29 -3.20
N THR A 181 4.06 -11.10 -3.14
CA THR A 181 3.23 -11.44 -4.32
C THR A 181 1.92 -10.65 -4.40
N MET A 182 1.59 -9.85 -3.37
CA MET A 182 0.35 -9.07 -3.35
C MET A 182 0.27 -8.09 -4.54
N PRO A 183 -0.93 -7.69 -4.94
CA PRO A 183 -1.11 -6.69 -5.99
C PRO A 183 -0.40 -5.38 -5.65
N ILE A 184 0.31 -4.81 -6.62
CA ILE A 184 0.98 -3.51 -6.51
C ILE A 184 0.55 -2.59 -7.64
N LEU A 185 0.49 -1.31 -7.36
CA LEU A 185 0.30 -0.28 -8.38
C LEU A 185 1.66 0.09 -8.96
N GLU A 186 1.88 -0.25 -10.23
CA GLU A 186 3.18 -0.11 -10.90
C GLU A 186 3.03 0.62 -12.24
N LYS A 187 4.00 1.47 -12.55
CA LYS A 187 4.26 1.97 -13.89
C LYS A 187 5.72 1.73 -14.25
N ILE A 188 5.93 1.00 -15.32
CA ILE A 188 7.26 0.82 -15.91
C ILE A 188 7.47 1.89 -16.98
N ILE A 189 8.59 2.60 -16.90
CA ILE A 189 8.99 3.63 -17.83
C ILE A 189 10.29 3.19 -18.51
N GLU A 190 10.21 3.07 -19.83
CA GLU A 190 11.40 2.87 -20.67
C GLU A 190 11.79 4.20 -21.31
N TYR A 191 13.01 4.62 -21.13
CA TYR A 191 13.53 5.84 -21.76
C TYR A 191 14.97 5.66 -22.23
N ALA A 192 15.37 6.44 -23.23
CA ALA A 192 16.75 6.51 -23.68
C ALA A 192 17.41 7.76 -23.10
N CYS A 193 18.61 7.61 -22.56
CA CYS A 193 19.40 8.75 -22.09
C CYS A 193 19.70 9.71 -23.27
N VAL A 194 19.40 10.99 -23.10
CA VAL A 194 19.61 12.00 -24.15
C VAL A 194 21.08 12.23 -24.50
N GLU A 195 22.00 11.94 -23.58
CA GLU A 195 23.43 12.14 -23.78
C GLU A 195 24.13 10.93 -24.42
N CYS A 196 23.79 9.69 -23.96
CA CYS A 196 24.50 8.48 -24.37
C CYS A 196 23.62 7.45 -25.10
N ASN A 197 22.35 7.75 -25.30
CA ASN A 197 21.34 6.89 -25.96
C ASN A 197 21.17 5.49 -25.32
N ARG A 198 21.64 5.32 -24.07
CA ARG A 198 21.47 4.07 -23.32
C ARG A 198 20.01 3.92 -22.91
N LYS A 199 19.44 2.74 -23.17
CA LYS A 199 18.09 2.39 -22.69
C LYS A 199 18.14 2.17 -21.19
N ASN A 200 17.20 2.76 -20.48
CA ASN A 200 16.99 2.63 -19.05
C ASN A 200 15.53 2.23 -18.81
N ILE A 201 15.32 1.46 -17.76
CA ILE A 201 13.99 1.04 -17.30
C ILE A 201 13.87 1.47 -15.84
N ILE A 202 12.77 2.15 -15.51
CA ILE A 202 12.45 2.55 -14.15
C ILE A 202 11.06 2.05 -13.83
N SER A 203 10.92 1.45 -12.65
CA SER A 203 9.63 1.13 -12.06
C SER A 203 9.27 2.22 -11.06
N ILE A 204 8.09 2.79 -11.20
CA ILE A 204 7.50 3.69 -10.22
C ILE A 204 6.40 2.90 -9.51
N ASP A 205 6.60 2.64 -8.24
CA ASP A 205 5.69 1.95 -7.35
C ASP A 205 5.62 2.66 -5.99
N GLY A 206 4.53 2.49 -5.30
CA GLY A 206 4.32 3.06 -3.98
C GLY A 206 4.07 4.58 -3.95
N ILE A 207 3.57 5.05 -2.80
CA ILE A 207 3.20 6.47 -2.59
C ILE A 207 4.44 7.38 -2.61
N THR A 208 5.53 6.95 -2.03
CA THR A 208 6.76 7.75 -1.89
C THR A 208 7.34 8.16 -3.24
N ASN A 209 7.26 7.30 -4.24
CA ASN A 209 7.73 7.59 -5.59
C ASN A 209 6.83 8.58 -6.35
N PHE A 210 5.61 8.86 -5.87
CA PHE A 210 4.72 9.86 -6.47
C PHE A 210 5.06 11.29 -6.06
N PHE A 211 5.94 11.48 -5.07
CA PHE A 211 6.45 12.79 -4.62
C PHE A 211 7.88 13.08 -5.11
N ALA A 212 8.54 12.08 -5.72
CA ALA A 212 9.93 12.19 -6.18
C ALA A 212 10.08 13.06 -7.44
#